data_b9ae1beea0704b607124581283531fa8
#
_entry.id   b9ae1beea0704b607124581283531fa8
#
_cell.length_a   1.000
_cell.length_b   1.000
_cell.length_c   1.000
_cell.angle_alpha   90.00
_cell.angle_beta   90.00
_cell.angle_gamma   90.00
#
_symmetry.space_group_name_H-M   'P 1'
#
loop_
_entity.id
_entity.type
_entity.pdbx_description
1 polymer ?
#
loop_
_entity_poly.entity_id
_entity_poly.type
_entity_poly.pdbx_seq_one_letter_code
_entity_poly.pdbx_strand_id
1 'polypeptide(L)'
;MKELSEVLKDWEAVIGLEIHTELTTLETKMFCGCKLSHDDAPNTHVCPVCLGMPGALPVPNRRAIESIVKAGLATNCAIQKHSMFYRKHYFYPDMAKNFQTTQGPVAFCMHGRLDLEVSGRGAAERPECAFGENEAKSLASASANAVGLSRQMADGLPEGAEVSDAALGGMGSYDTAGLAVPERRADGSYSVPIRILRIHMEEDAAKMVHVGGAEGRIGGAAESLVDYNRCGTPLIELVTEPDLRTPEEARLFMEKLRRIFLAIGISDC
;
A
#
# COMPACT_ATOMS: atom_id res chain seq x y z
N MET A 1 3.88 -25.07 22.05
CA MET A 1 3.36 -24.62 20.76
C MET A 1 3.45 -25.80 19.81
N LYS A 2 2.47 -26.00 18.91
CA LYS A 2 2.60 -26.99 17.84
C LYS A 2 3.70 -26.57 16.86
N GLU A 3 4.40 -27.52 16.30
CA GLU A 3 5.36 -27.26 15.23
C GLU A 3 4.65 -26.77 13.96
N LEU A 4 5.27 -25.84 13.21
CA LEU A 4 4.67 -25.27 11.99
C LEU A 4 4.26 -26.36 10.99
N SER A 5 5.08 -27.39 10.84
CA SER A 5 4.81 -28.55 9.97
C SER A 5 3.57 -29.37 10.38
N GLU A 6 3.18 -29.33 11.65
CA GLU A 6 1.93 -29.94 12.12
C GLU A 6 0.72 -29.05 11.79
N VAL A 7 0.89 -27.73 11.95
CA VAL A 7 -0.20 -26.77 11.69
C VAL A 7 -0.53 -26.75 10.19
N LEU A 8 0.48 -26.78 9.33
CA LEU A 8 0.30 -26.75 7.87
C LEU A 8 -0.34 -28.01 7.28
N LYS A 9 -0.59 -29.07 8.08
CA LYS A 9 -1.39 -30.23 7.63
C LYS A 9 -2.88 -29.93 7.55
N ASP A 10 -3.35 -29.04 8.44
CA ASP A 10 -4.77 -28.72 8.62
C ASP A 10 -5.10 -27.28 8.17
N TRP A 11 -4.06 -26.42 7.96
CA TRP A 11 -4.20 -25.00 7.67
C TRP A 11 -3.32 -24.58 6.52
N GLU A 12 -3.82 -23.68 5.68
CA GLU A 12 -3.06 -23.01 4.62
C GLU A 12 -2.67 -21.59 5.08
N ALA A 13 -1.42 -21.21 4.84
CA ALA A 13 -0.99 -19.82 5.03
C ALA A 13 -1.52 -18.95 3.89
N VAL A 14 -2.20 -17.86 4.24
CA VAL A 14 -2.71 -16.87 3.29
C VAL A 14 -2.09 -15.52 3.64
N ILE A 15 -1.30 -14.96 2.72
CA ILE A 15 -0.50 -13.77 2.97
C ILE A 15 -0.88 -12.67 1.99
N GLY A 16 -1.29 -11.52 2.51
CA GLY A 16 -1.37 -10.25 1.80
C GLY A 16 -0.32 -9.29 2.31
N LEU A 17 0.14 -8.37 1.48
CA LEU A 17 1.12 -7.36 1.83
C LEU A 17 0.53 -5.96 1.68
N GLU A 18 0.87 -5.11 2.63
CA GLU A 18 0.67 -3.67 2.60
C GLU A 18 2.07 -3.04 2.69
N ILE A 19 2.46 -2.30 1.65
CA ILE A 19 3.84 -1.87 1.45
C ILE A 19 3.87 -0.36 1.28
N HIS A 20 4.49 0.33 2.23
CA HIS A 20 4.74 1.76 2.14
C HIS A 20 6.09 2.02 1.50
N THR A 21 6.15 2.95 0.55
CA THR A 21 7.38 3.38 -0.10
C THR A 21 7.44 4.90 -0.12
N GLU A 22 8.50 5.45 0.46
CA GLU A 22 8.80 6.87 0.38
C GLU A 22 9.28 7.23 -1.02
N LEU A 23 8.77 8.35 -1.56
CA LEU A 23 9.20 8.89 -2.85
C LEU A 23 10.44 9.77 -2.65
N THR A 24 11.60 9.15 -2.41
CA THR A 24 12.86 9.80 -2.01
C THR A 24 13.47 10.68 -3.10
N THR A 25 13.05 10.52 -4.35
CA THR A 25 13.53 11.34 -5.47
C THR A 25 12.85 12.70 -5.59
N LEU A 26 11.93 13.03 -4.68
CA LEU A 26 11.23 14.30 -4.65
C LEU A 26 11.97 15.32 -3.76
N GLU A 27 11.79 16.60 -4.06
CA GLU A 27 12.42 17.69 -3.33
C GLU A 27 11.53 18.27 -2.23
N THR A 28 10.21 18.12 -2.37
CA THR A 28 9.22 18.75 -1.48
C THR A 28 8.17 17.76 -0.99
N LYS A 29 7.56 18.12 0.12
CA LYS A 29 6.47 17.38 0.74
C LYS A 29 5.27 17.20 -0.19
N MET A 30 4.36 16.29 0.21
CA MET A 30 3.22 15.89 -0.61
C MET A 30 2.24 17.03 -0.92
N PHE A 31 1.98 17.92 0.07
CA PHE A 31 0.95 18.95 -0.03
C PHE A 31 1.45 20.36 0.21
N CYS A 32 2.76 20.58 0.31
CA CYS A 32 3.37 21.91 0.48
C CYS A 32 4.77 21.98 -0.12
N GLY A 33 5.33 23.18 -0.18
CA GLY A 33 6.68 23.43 -0.72
C GLY A 33 7.83 23.23 0.28
N CYS A 34 7.60 22.67 1.48
CA CYS A 34 8.69 22.39 2.40
C CYS A 34 9.62 21.33 1.83
N LYS A 35 10.92 21.57 2.00
CA LYS A 35 11.98 20.62 1.60
C LYS A 35 11.81 19.29 2.32
N LEU A 36 12.04 18.19 1.62
CA LEU A 36 12.25 16.88 2.23
C LEU A 36 13.66 16.82 2.81
N SER A 37 13.78 16.44 4.07
CA SER A 37 15.07 16.25 4.72
C SER A 37 14.93 15.36 5.94
N HIS A 38 15.87 14.43 6.08
CA HIS A 38 15.97 13.52 7.22
C HIS A 38 17.11 13.89 8.18
N ASP A 39 18.06 14.72 7.73
CA ASP A 39 19.32 15.01 8.42
C ASP A 39 19.43 16.46 8.94
N ASP A 40 18.53 17.34 8.53
CA ASP A 40 18.53 18.74 8.99
C ASP A 40 18.01 18.84 10.44
N ALA A 41 18.30 19.96 11.10
CA ALA A 41 17.86 20.19 12.48
C ALA A 41 16.33 19.98 12.62
N PRO A 42 15.87 19.35 13.72
CA PRO A 42 14.45 19.05 13.91
C PRO A 42 13.55 20.28 13.77
N ASN A 43 12.39 20.10 13.15
CA ASN A 43 11.34 21.10 12.99
C ASN A 43 11.75 22.35 12.20
N THR A 44 12.77 22.28 11.34
CA THR A 44 13.20 23.40 10.49
C THR A 44 12.51 23.44 9.13
N HIS A 45 11.93 22.31 8.67
CA HIS A 45 11.21 22.20 7.40
C HIS A 45 9.71 22.02 7.63
N VAL A 46 9.09 23.02 8.26
CA VAL A 46 7.67 23.04 8.58
C VAL A 46 7.01 24.34 8.09
N CYS A 47 5.72 24.26 7.77
CA CYS A 47 4.92 25.43 7.38
C CYS A 47 3.47 25.27 7.87
N PRO A 48 2.63 26.31 7.77
CA PRO A 48 1.23 26.25 8.18
C PRO A 48 0.44 25.08 7.56
N VAL A 49 0.78 24.66 6.33
CA VAL A 49 0.08 23.55 5.65
C VAL A 49 0.41 22.21 6.29
N CYS A 50 1.68 21.84 6.41
CA CYS A 50 2.05 20.55 6.98
C CYS A 50 1.81 20.47 8.51
N LEU A 51 1.72 21.62 9.19
CA LEU A 51 1.31 21.70 10.60
C LEU A 51 -0.22 21.78 10.79
N GLY A 52 -0.99 21.87 9.71
CA GLY A 52 -2.47 21.93 9.79
C GLY A 52 -3.04 23.17 10.45
N MET A 53 -2.37 24.31 10.31
CA MET A 53 -2.86 25.55 10.91
C MET A 53 -4.17 26.01 10.26
N PRO A 54 -5.07 26.67 11.01
CA PRO A 54 -6.36 27.14 10.50
C PRO A 54 -6.20 28.00 9.25
N GLY A 55 -7.01 27.72 8.22
CA GLY A 55 -6.99 28.45 6.95
C GLY A 55 -5.94 27.99 5.93
N ALA A 56 -5.02 27.10 6.30
CA ALA A 56 -4.05 26.54 5.37
C ALA A 56 -4.69 25.46 4.49
N LEU A 57 -4.46 25.53 3.17
CA LEU A 57 -4.98 24.58 2.20
C LEU A 57 -3.85 23.78 1.54
N PRO A 58 -4.01 22.46 1.38
CA PRO A 58 -3.02 21.61 0.73
C PRO A 58 -3.03 21.81 -0.79
N VAL A 59 -1.84 21.70 -1.40
CA VAL A 59 -1.66 21.67 -2.85
C VAL A 59 -0.84 20.43 -3.20
N PRO A 60 -1.39 19.47 -3.96
CA PRO A 60 -0.70 18.22 -4.25
C PRO A 60 0.57 18.42 -5.09
N ASN A 61 1.61 17.67 -4.75
CA ASN A 61 2.87 17.66 -5.48
C ASN A 61 2.69 16.92 -6.82
N ARG A 62 2.85 17.64 -7.93
CA ARG A 62 2.69 17.09 -9.28
C ARG A 62 3.65 15.92 -9.54
N ARG A 63 4.94 16.03 -9.14
CA ARG A 63 5.93 14.97 -9.35
C ARG A 63 5.58 13.70 -8.56
N ALA A 64 4.97 13.84 -7.37
CA ALA A 64 4.47 12.70 -6.62
C ALA A 64 3.35 11.97 -7.37
N ILE A 65 2.42 12.72 -7.99
CA ILE A 65 1.37 12.13 -8.85
C ILE A 65 1.99 11.43 -10.07
N GLU A 66 2.98 12.04 -10.72
CA GLU A 66 3.69 11.40 -11.84
C GLU A 66 4.42 10.11 -11.40
N SER A 67 4.97 10.08 -10.19
CA SER A 67 5.66 8.91 -9.63
C SER A 67 4.71 7.74 -9.36
N ILE A 68 3.54 7.99 -8.79
CA ILE A 68 2.57 6.91 -8.56
C ILE A 68 2.02 6.37 -9.88
N VAL A 69 1.82 7.20 -10.89
CA VAL A 69 1.40 6.75 -12.23
C VAL A 69 2.47 5.85 -12.85
N LYS A 70 3.76 6.21 -12.72
CA LYS A 70 4.87 5.34 -13.14
C LYS A 70 4.85 4.00 -12.40
N ALA A 71 4.66 4.01 -11.07
CA ALA A 71 4.55 2.80 -10.27
C ALA A 71 3.41 1.90 -10.76
N GLY A 72 2.22 2.48 -11.00
CA GLY A 72 1.06 1.76 -11.51
C GLY A 72 1.29 1.14 -12.87
N LEU A 73 1.86 1.89 -13.82
CA LEU A 73 2.19 1.37 -15.15
C LEU A 73 3.21 0.22 -15.07
N ALA A 74 4.25 0.35 -14.24
CA ALA A 74 5.28 -0.66 -14.07
C ALA A 74 4.79 -1.94 -13.36
N THR A 75 3.67 -1.86 -12.66
CA THR A 75 3.01 -2.99 -11.98
C THR A 75 1.73 -3.44 -12.66
N ASN A 76 1.52 -3.04 -13.91
CA ASN A 76 0.35 -3.40 -14.74
C ASN A 76 -1.01 -3.00 -14.14
N CYS A 77 -1.06 -1.90 -13.38
CA CYS A 77 -2.31 -1.37 -12.84
C CYS A 77 -3.11 -0.59 -13.91
N ALA A 78 -4.42 -0.61 -13.76
CA ALA A 78 -5.32 0.32 -14.43
C ALA A 78 -5.21 1.71 -13.77
N ILE A 79 -4.83 2.73 -14.55
CA ILE A 79 -4.70 4.10 -14.05
C ILE A 79 -6.08 4.77 -14.10
N GLN A 80 -6.54 5.26 -12.94
CA GLN A 80 -7.83 5.92 -12.82
C GLN A 80 -7.74 7.38 -13.28
N LYS A 81 -8.68 7.79 -14.14
CA LYS A 81 -8.76 9.17 -14.65
C LYS A 81 -9.22 10.16 -13.59
N HIS A 82 -10.00 9.69 -12.62
CA HIS A 82 -10.54 10.46 -11.52
C HIS A 82 -10.22 9.78 -10.21
N SER A 83 -9.70 10.52 -9.27
CA SER A 83 -9.42 10.10 -7.91
C SER A 83 -9.55 11.31 -7.00
N MET A 84 -9.71 11.09 -5.72
CA MET A 84 -9.79 12.17 -4.74
C MET A 84 -9.08 11.81 -3.45
N PHE A 85 -8.67 12.86 -2.71
CA PHE A 85 -8.07 12.71 -1.41
C PHE A 85 -9.12 12.84 -0.31
N TYR A 86 -8.96 12.02 0.73
CA TYR A 86 -9.79 12.00 1.93
C TYR A 86 -8.94 12.30 3.15
N ARG A 87 -9.60 12.58 4.28
CA ARG A 87 -8.98 12.74 5.57
C ARG A 87 -9.24 11.51 6.41
N LYS A 88 -8.17 10.75 6.68
CA LYS A 88 -8.17 9.65 7.66
C LYS A 88 -7.86 10.26 9.02
N HIS A 89 -8.87 10.44 9.86
CA HIS A 89 -8.70 11.03 11.19
C HIS A 89 -7.83 10.13 12.07
N TYR A 90 -6.78 10.74 12.63
CA TYR A 90 -5.76 10.06 13.39
C TYR A 90 -5.20 11.03 14.43
N PHE A 91 -5.59 10.82 15.70
CA PHE A 91 -5.24 11.72 16.81
C PHE A 91 -4.02 11.17 17.55
N TYR A 92 -2.85 11.54 17.09
CA TYR A 92 -1.59 11.16 17.72
C TYR A 92 -0.56 12.29 17.60
N PRO A 93 0.43 12.39 18.52
CA PRO A 93 1.38 13.51 18.53
C PRO A 93 2.18 13.69 17.24
N ASP A 94 2.42 12.63 16.48
CA ASP A 94 3.16 12.66 15.22
C ASP A 94 2.32 13.09 14.00
N MET A 95 1.01 13.30 14.20
CA MET A 95 0.11 13.81 13.15
C MET A 95 -0.36 15.21 13.49
N ALA A 96 0.42 16.22 13.08
CA ALA A 96 0.18 17.62 13.42
C ALA A 96 -1.23 18.14 13.06
N LYS A 97 -1.81 17.62 11.98
CA LYS A 97 -3.13 18.00 11.46
C LYS A 97 -4.28 17.24 12.11
N ASN A 98 -4.01 16.24 12.95
CA ASN A 98 -4.98 15.26 13.46
C ASN A 98 -5.69 14.44 12.37
N PHE A 99 -5.18 14.45 11.16
CA PHE A 99 -5.62 13.59 10.06
C PHE A 99 -4.47 13.36 9.09
N GLN A 100 -4.48 12.20 8.47
CA GLN A 100 -3.64 11.86 7.33
C GLN A 100 -4.45 12.10 6.04
N THR A 101 -3.86 12.80 5.09
CA THR A 101 -4.44 12.91 3.76
C THR A 101 -4.06 11.67 2.96
N THR A 102 -5.05 10.90 2.57
CA THR A 102 -4.88 9.67 1.80
C THR A 102 -5.87 9.62 0.65
N GLN A 103 -5.68 8.72 -0.30
CA GLN A 103 -6.68 8.50 -1.34
C GLN A 103 -7.70 7.47 -0.87
N GLY A 104 -8.94 7.71 -1.15
CA GLY A 104 -10.02 6.76 -0.97
C GLY A 104 -11.06 6.97 -2.06
N PRO A 105 -12.16 6.27 -2.09
CA PRO A 105 -12.25 4.83 -2.22
C PRO A 105 -11.63 4.35 -3.55
N VAL A 106 -11.33 5.30 -4.47
CA VAL A 106 -10.68 5.06 -5.77
C VAL A 106 -9.25 5.58 -5.73
N ALA A 107 -8.29 4.67 -5.67
CA ALA A 107 -6.87 4.98 -5.75
C ALA A 107 -6.46 5.38 -7.18
N PHE A 108 -5.29 5.99 -7.37
CA PHE A 108 -4.76 6.28 -8.71
C PHE A 108 -4.56 5.01 -9.53
N CYS A 109 -4.10 3.93 -8.91
CA CYS A 109 -3.76 2.70 -9.59
C CYS A 109 -4.54 1.54 -8.98
N MET A 110 -5.27 0.80 -9.80
CA MET A 110 -6.14 -0.30 -9.40
C MET A 110 -5.81 -1.55 -10.21
N HIS A 111 -6.03 -2.72 -9.60
CA HIS A 111 -6.01 -4.02 -10.28
C HIS A 111 -4.72 -4.31 -11.06
N GLY A 112 -3.58 -4.16 -10.39
CA GLY A 112 -2.29 -4.51 -10.94
C GLY A 112 -1.95 -6.00 -10.83
N ARG A 113 -0.82 -6.38 -11.43
CA ARG A 113 -0.31 -7.76 -11.37
C ARG A 113 1.20 -7.79 -11.54
N LEU A 114 1.86 -8.60 -10.74
CA LEU A 114 3.26 -8.98 -10.92
C LEU A 114 3.38 -10.50 -10.89
N ASP A 115 3.99 -11.09 -11.91
CA ASP A 115 4.28 -12.53 -11.92
C ASP A 115 5.59 -12.80 -11.17
N LEU A 116 5.57 -13.72 -10.22
CA LEU A 116 6.76 -14.18 -9.49
C LEU A 116 7.30 -15.47 -10.08
N GLU A 117 8.60 -15.52 -10.24
CA GLU A 117 9.34 -16.74 -10.56
C GLU A 117 9.92 -17.32 -9.27
N VAL A 118 9.48 -18.50 -8.90
CA VAL A 118 9.90 -19.18 -7.68
C VAL A 118 10.66 -20.44 -8.03
N SER A 119 11.86 -20.60 -7.46
CA SER A 119 12.74 -21.75 -7.68
C SER A 119 13.35 -22.22 -6.36
N GLY A 120 13.99 -23.39 -6.38
CA GLY A 120 14.68 -23.93 -5.21
C GLY A 120 13.73 -24.37 -4.09
N ARG A 121 14.09 -24.06 -2.85
CA ARG A 121 13.35 -24.52 -1.65
C ARG A 121 11.92 -23.97 -1.60
N GLY A 122 11.70 -22.72 -1.97
CA GLY A 122 10.38 -22.09 -2.00
C GLY A 122 9.42 -22.76 -2.99
N ALA A 123 9.91 -23.30 -4.09
CA ALA A 123 9.10 -24.04 -5.06
C ALA A 123 8.50 -25.32 -4.48
N ALA A 124 9.22 -25.97 -3.55
CA ALA A 124 8.76 -27.20 -2.90
C ALA A 124 7.78 -26.93 -1.73
N GLU A 125 7.78 -25.73 -1.18
CA GLU A 125 7.02 -25.37 0.02
C GLU A 125 5.59 -24.89 -0.28
N ARG A 126 5.33 -24.39 -1.51
CA ARG A 126 3.96 -23.93 -1.84
C ARG A 126 3.01 -25.12 -1.92
N PRO A 127 1.97 -25.18 -1.05
CA PRO A 127 0.94 -26.19 -1.12
C PRO A 127 0.18 -26.08 -2.44
N GLU A 128 -0.37 -27.20 -2.92
CA GLU A 128 -1.40 -27.15 -3.96
C GLU A 128 -2.64 -26.51 -3.35
N CYS A 129 -3.19 -25.47 -4.02
CA CYS A 129 -4.35 -24.75 -3.52
C CYS A 129 -5.51 -25.72 -3.24
N ALA A 130 -5.82 -25.90 -1.97
CA ALA A 130 -6.92 -26.77 -1.53
C ALA A 130 -8.26 -26.00 -1.41
N PHE A 131 -8.35 -24.77 -1.90
CA PHE A 131 -9.61 -24.02 -1.83
C PHE A 131 -10.68 -24.68 -2.71
N GLY A 132 -11.66 -25.29 -2.05
CA GLY A 132 -12.88 -25.68 -2.72
C GLY A 132 -13.67 -24.44 -3.20
N GLU A 133 -14.50 -24.61 -4.23
CA GLU A 133 -15.32 -23.55 -4.84
C GLU A 133 -16.16 -22.73 -3.85
N ASN A 134 -16.46 -23.27 -2.65
CA ASN A 134 -17.26 -22.62 -1.61
C ASN A 134 -16.48 -21.59 -0.78
N GLU A 135 -15.18 -21.78 -0.57
CA GLU A 135 -14.34 -20.84 0.20
C GLU A 135 -13.90 -19.64 -0.67
N ALA A 136 -13.71 -19.88 -1.96
CA ALA A 136 -13.52 -18.81 -2.93
C ALA A 136 -14.72 -17.85 -2.95
N LYS A 137 -15.96 -18.35 -2.78
CA LYS A 137 -17.18 -17.54 -2.68
C LYS A 137 -17.24 -16.71 -1.39
N SER A 138 -16.68 -17.20 -0.28
CA SER A 138 -16.63 -16.47 1.00
C SER A 138 -15.67 -15.28 0.93
N LEU A 139 -14.49 -15.44 0.33
CA LEU A 139 -13.53 -14.35 0.09
C LEU A 139 -14.07 -13.33 -0.92
N ALA A 140 -14.77 -13.79 -1.96
CA ALA A 140 -15.44 -12.93 -2.92
C ALA A 140 -16.57 -12.10 -2.26
N SER A 141 -17.31 -12.66 -1.29
CA SER A 141 -18.36 -11.94 -0.56
C SER A 141 -17.79 -10.87 0.37
N ALA A 142 -16.62 -11.10 0.99
CA ALA A 142 -15.93 -10.10 1.80
C ALA A 142 -15.41 -8.94 0.94
N SER A 143 -14.90 -9.23 -0.26
CA SER A 143 -14.50 -8.23 -1.25
C SER A 143 -15.72 -7.47 -1.81
N ALA A 144 -16.82 -8.15 -2.08
CA ALA A 144 -18.07 -7.54 -2.55
C ALA A 144 -18.70 -6.60 -1.50
N ASN A 145 -18.55 -6.88 -0.22
CA ASN A 145 -18.97 -5.98 0.87
C ASN A 145 -18.12 -4.70 0.91
N ALA A 146 -16.83 -4.78 0.64
CA ALA A 146 -15.97 -3.61 0.51
C ALA A 146 -16.38 -2.74 -0.70
N VAL A 147 -16.84 -3.37 -1.78
CA VAL A 147 -17.40 -2.70 -2.97
C VAL A 147 -18.75 -2.05 -2.69
N GLY A 148 -19.62 -2.71 -1.93
CA GLY A 148 -20.90 -2.15 -1.51
C GLY A 148 -20.73 -0.87 -0.69
N LEU A 149 -19.72 -0.82 0.19
CA LEU A 149 -19.31 0.39 0.92
C LEU A 149 -18.80 1.49 -0.03
N SER A 150 -18.03 1.14 -1.06
CA SER A 150 -17.56 2.08 -2.08
C SER A 150 -18.70 2.66 -2.92
N ARG A 151 -19.74 1.87 -3.23
CA ARG A 151 -20.95 2.33 -3.91
C ARG A 151 -21.78 3.29 -3.05
N GLN A 152 -21.99 2.98 -1.77
CA GLN A 152 -22.67 3.88 -0.84
C GLN A 152 -21.96 5.22 -0.64
N MET A 153 -20.63 5.25 -0.74
CA MET A 153 -19.85 6.48 -0.70
C MET A 153 -19.91 7.27 -2.02
N ALA A 154 -20.09 6.60 -3.16
CA ALA A 154 -20.26 7.25 -4.46
C ALA A 154 -21.60 8.00 -4.60
N ASP A 155 -22.64 7.57 -3.87
CA ASP A 155 -23.95 8.24 -3.84
C ASP A 155 -23.91 9.65 -3.19
N GLY A 156 -22.80 10.05 -2.60
CA GLY A 156 -22.54 11.39 -2.05
C GLY A 156 -21.77 12.34 -2.95
N LEU A 157 -21.49 11.96 -4.20
CA LEU A 157 -20.80 12.81 -5.18
C LEU A 157 -21.73 13.87 -5.77
N PRO A 158 -21.22 15.08 -6.13
CA PRO A 158 -22.04 16.10 -6.76
C PRO A 158 -22.67 15.62 -8.08
N GLU A 159 -23.92 16.06 -8.35
CA GLU A 159 -24.64 15.79 -9.60
C GLU A 159 -23.77 16.14 -10.84
N GLY A 160 -23.55 15.17 -11.70
CA GLY A 160 -22.72 15.30 -12.91
C GLY A 160 -21.34 14.64 -12.82
N ALA A 161 -20.93 14.09 -11.68
CA ALA A 161 -19.79 13.21 -11.60
C ALA A 161 -20.18 11.82 -12.12
N GLU A 162 -20.07 11.59 -13.41
CA GLU A 162 -20.17 10.24 -13.96
C GLU A 162 -18.97 9.42 -13.48
N VAL A 163 -19.18 8.65 -12.43
CA VAL A 163 -18.32 7.52 -12.11
C VAL A 163 -18.66 6.43 -13.13
N SER A 164 -17.87 6.33 -14.20
CA SER A 164 -18.07 5.27 -15.19
C SER A 164 -18.06 3.92 -14.50
N ASP A 165 -18.89 2.97 -14.96
CA ASP A 165 -18.82 1.56 -14.49
C ASP A 165 -17.41 0.95 -14.59
N ALA A 166 -16.55 1.50 -15.45
CA ALA A 166 -15.11 1.19 -15.49
C ALA A 166 -14.31 1.81 -14.33
N ALA A 167 -14.80 2.89 -13.69
CA ALA A 167 -14.14 3.52 -12.51
C ALA A 167 -14.67 2.94 -11.18
N LEU A 168 -15.92 2.44 -11.17
CA LEU A 168 -16.44 1.56 -10.09
C LEU A 168 -15.91 0.13 -10.26
N GLY A 169 -14.86 0.01 -11.09
CA GLY A 169 -14.31 -1.20 -11.61
C GLY A 169 -15.31 -1.73 -12.63
N GLY A 170 -14.90 -1.97 -13.77
CA GLY A 170 -15.08 -3.30 -14.21
C GLY A 170 -14.52 -4.23 -13.12
N MET A 171 -15.12 -4.21 -11.95
CA MET A 171 -15.28 -5.35 -11.08
C MET A 171 -16.25 -6.25 -11.82
N GLY A 172 -15.91 -6.49 -13.08
CA GLY A 172 -16.32 -7.66 -13.78
C GLY A 172 -16.07 -8.73 -12.78
N SER A 173 -17.10 -9.49 -12.44
CA SER A 173 -17.09 -10.63 -11.58
C SER A 173 -15.64 -10.99 -11.26
N TYR A 174 -15.19 -10.72 -10.01
CA TYR A 174 -13.94 -11.35 -9.56
C TYR A 174 -14.15 -12.80 -9.90
N ASP A 175 -13.56 -13.19 -11.02
CA ASP A 175 -13.54 -14.57 -11.39
C ASP A 175 -12.76 -15.22 -10.27
N THR A 176 -13.48 -15.84 -9.35
CA THR A 176 -12.91 -16.62 -8.26
C THR A 176 -12.15 -17.81 -8.83
N ALA A 177 -12.32 -18.12 -10.12
CA ALA A 177 -11.44 -18.94 -10.92
C ALA A 177 -10.02 -18.36 -11.10
N GLY A 178 -9.82 -17.07 -10.77
CA GLY A 178 -8.53 -16.40 -10.81
C GLY A 178 -7.75 -16.41 -9.51
N LEU A 179 -7.92 -17.37 -8.62
CA LEU A 179 -6.91 -17.67 -7.60
C LEU A 179 -5.57 -17.81 -8.31
N ALA A 180 -4.52 -17.20 -7.76
CA ALA A 180 -3.17 -17.22 -8.30
C ALA A 180 -2.64 -18.65 -8.44
N VAL A 181 -3.08 -19.33 -9.50
CA VAL A 181 -2.69 -20.72 -9.80
C VAL A 181 -1.26 -20.70 -10.31
N PRO A 182 -0.33 -21.37 -9.64
CA PRO A 182 1.04 -21.42 -10.08
C PRO A 182 1.18 -22.27 -11.36
N GLU A 183 1.91 -21.74 -12.34
CA GLU A 183 2.34 -22.51 -13.50
C GLU A 183 3.61 -23.27 -13.13
N ARG A 184 3.49 -24.56 -12.81
CA ARG A 184 4.60 -25.43 -12.39
C ARG A 184 5.37 -25.97 -13.59
N ARG A 185 6.70 -26.03 -13.44
CA ARG A 185 7.63 -26.62 -14.44
C ARG A 185 8.15 -27.97 -13.97
N ALA A 186 8.72 -28.71 -14.90
CA ALA A 186 9.25 -30.07 -14.65
C ALA A 186 10.40 -30.12 -13.63
N ASP A 187 11.13 -29.00 -13.45
CA ASP A 187 12.22 -28.86 -12.48
C ASP A 187 11.72 -28.46 -11.07
N GLY A 188 10.39 -28.39 -10.87
CA GLY A 188 9.75 -28.00 -9.63
C GLY A 188 9.66 -26.50 -9.42
N SER A 189 10.28 -25.68 -10.26
CA SER A 189 10.06 -24.24 -10.24
C SER A 189 8.64 -23.87 -10.71
N TYR A 190 8.16 -22.67 -10.34
CA TYR A 190 6.85 -22.22 -10.80
C TYR A 190 6.82 -20.71 -10.98
N SER A 191 5.90 -20.24 -11.82
CA SER A 191 5.50 -18.85 -11.90
C SER A 191 4.13 -18.69 -11.24
N VAL A 192 3.94 -17.63 -10.47
CA VAL A 192 2.66 -17.32 -9.85
C VAL A 192 2.32 -15.83 -9.99
N PRO A 193 1.11 -15.50 -10.50
CA PRO A 193 0.65 -14.13 -10.57
C PRO A 193 0.25 -13.63 -9.17
N ILE A 194 0.82 -12.51 -8.74
CA ILE A 194 0.40 -11.83 -7.52
C ILE A 194 -0.36 -10.58 -7.92
N ARG A 195 -1.62 -10.52 -7.56
CA ARG A 195 -2.50 -9.41 -7.88
C ARG A 195 -2.25 -8.25 -6.91
N ILE A 196 -2.32 -7.04 -7.44
CA ILE A 196 -2.23 -5.80 -6.68
C ILE A 196 -3.64 -5.20 -6.66
N LEU A 197 -4.23 -5.11 -5.48
CA LEU A 197 -5.54 -4.52 -5.29
C LEU A 197 -5.53 -3.05 -5.70
N ARG A 198 -4.56 -2.29 -5.16
CA ARG A 198 -4.41 -0.86 -5.42
C ARG A 198 -3.00 -0.36 -5.09
N ILE A 199 -2.66 0.79 -5.68
CA ILE A 199 -1.58 1.65 -5.19
C ILE A 199 -2.19 3.04 -5.01
N HIS A 200 -2.09 3.60 -3.81
CA HIS A 200 -2.60 4.93 -3.50
C HIS A 200 -1.52 5.81 -2.86
N MET A 201 -1.78 7.12 -2.88
CA MET A 201 -0.90 8.11 -2.29
C MET A 201 -1.35 8.46 -0.89
N GLU A 202 -0.37 8.72 -0.04
CA GLU A 202 -0.57 9.28 1.28
C GLU A 202 0.64 10.09 1.74
N GLU A 203 0.55 10.67 2.90
CA GLU A 203 1.65 11.41 3.53
C GLU A 203 2.12 10.72 4.80
N ASP A 204 3.43 10.78 5.07
CA ASP A 204 3.99 10.20 6.28
C ASP A 204 3.71 11.08 7.52
N ALA A 205 3.72 10.44 8.68
CA ALA A 205 3.68 11.07 9.98
C ALA A 205 5.05 11.67 10.36
N ALA A 206 5.10 12.43 11.45
CA ALA A 206 6.34 12.93 12.01
C ALA A 206 7.21 11.80 12.60
N LYS A 207 8.48 12.07 12.79
CA LYS A 207 9.41 11.17 13.48
C LYS A 207 9.27 11.37 14.99
N MET A 208 9.06 10.29 15.73
CA MET A 208 9.11 10.30 17.20
C MET A 208 10.40 9.66 17.70
N VAL A 209 11.02 10.30 18.70
CA VAL A 209 12.21 9.80 19.39
C VAL A 209 11.89 9.66 20.87
N HIS A 210 11.97 8.46 21.40
CA HIS A 210 11.69 8.14 22.80
C HIS A 210 12.97 8.18 23.63
N VAL A 211 13.09 9.22 24.47
CA VAL A 211 14.31 9.45 25.28
C VAL A 211 14.28 8.60 26.55
N GLY A 212 15.35 7.82 26.77
CA GLY A 212 15.46 6.93 27.94
C GLY A 212 14.69 5.62 27.85
N GLY A 213 13.96 5.38 26.76
CA GLY A 213 13.28 4.10 26.52
C GLY A 213 14.27 2.98 26.15
N ALA A 214 13.93 1.73 26.52
CA ALA A 214 14.70 0.57 26.10
C ALA A 214 14.68 0.42 24.57
N GLU A 215 15.84 0.38 23.92
CA GLU A 215 15.99 0.24 22.46
C GLU A 215 15.19 1.29 21.65
N GLY A 216 15.00 2.52 22.18
CA GLY A 216 14.23 3.57 21.51
C GLY A 216 12.71 3.36 21.53
N ARG A 217 12.21 2.38 22.29
CA ARG A 217 10.77 2.12 22.44
C ARG A 217 10.13 3.05 23.47
N ILE A 218 8.82 3.25 23.38
CA ILE A 218 8.04 4.08 24.30
C ILE A 218 8.06 3.54 25.75
N GLY A 219 8.21 2.24 25.93
CA GLY A 219 8.26 1.60 27.24
C GLY A 219 9.46 2.08 28.05
N GLY A 220 9.20 2.73 29.19
CA GLY A 220 10.25 3.28 30.07
C GLY A 220 10.85 4.62 29.61
N ALA A 221 10.35 5.21 28.53
CA ALA A 221 10.79 6.52 28.09
C ALA A 221 10.34 7.63 29.07
N ALA A 222 11.25 8.54 29.39
CA ALA A 222 10.93 9.72 30.22
C ALA A 222 10.15 10.77 29.42
N GLU A 223 10.44 10.90 28.13
CA GLU A 223 9.80 11.85 27.22
C GLU A 223 9.85 11.34 25.77
N SER A 224 9.00 11.90 24.91
CA SER A 224 9.01 11.66 23.48
C SER A 224 9.13 12.99 22.75
N LEU A 225 10.15 13.11 21.92
CA LEU A 225 10.38 14.27 21.06
C LEU A 225 9.77 14.03 19.70
N VAL A 226 9.14 15.04 19.12
CA VAL A 226 8.49 14.95 17.80
C VAL A 226 9.19 15.87 16.83
N ASP A 227 9.66 15.29 15.71
CA ASP A 227 10.26 16.02 14.60
C ASP A 227 9.31 16.01 13.39
N TYR A 228 8.71 17.16 13.10
CA TYR A 228 7.77 17.33 11.99
C TYR A 228 8.45 17.55 10.63
N ASN A 229 9.78 17.48 10.52
CA ASN A 229 10.46 17.52 9.22
C ASN A 229 9.95 16.42 8.30
N ARG A 230 9.72 15.21 8.83
CA ARG A 230 9.18 14.07 8.07
C ARG A 230 7.69 14.19 7.77
N CYS A 231 6.91 14.88 8.63
CA CYS A 231 5.47 15.01 8.46
C CYS A 231 5.11 15.59 7.09
N GLY A 232 4.27 14.89 6.34
CA GLY A 232 3.89 15.26 4.99
C GLY A 232 4.82 14.76 3.89
N THR A 233 5.81 13.92 4.21
CA THR A 233 6.63 13.22 3.20
C THR A 233 5.75 12.38 2.29
N PRO A 234 5.93 12.44 0.96
CA PRO A 234 5.13 11.67 0.02
C PRO A 234 5.38 10.17 0.14
N LEU A 235 4.33 9.41 0.40
CA LEU A 235 4.32 7.95 0.39
C LEU A 235 3.40 7.42 -0.70
N ILE A 236 3.73 6.25 -1.22
CA ILE A 236 2.80 5.38 -1.90
C ILE A 236 2.60 4.12 -1.07
N GLU A 237 1.35 3.69 -0.96
CA GLU A 237 0.98 2.43 -0.34
C GLU A 237 0.49 1.48 -1.42
N LEU A 238 1.18 0.34 -1.56
CA LEU A 238 0.78 -0.77 -2.42
C LEU A 238 0.16 -1.86 -1.56
N VAL A 239 -1.07 -2.24 -1.91
CA VAL A 239 -1.81 -3.32 -1.25
C VAL A 239 -1.97 -4.47 -2.24
N THR A 240 -1.53 -5.67 -1.87
CA THR A 240 -1.74 -6.86 -2.68
C THR A 240 -3.06 -7.53 -2.34
N GLU A 241 -3.55 -8.37 -3.25
CA GLU A 241 -4.50 -9.43 -2.88
C GLU A 241 -3.76 -10.50 -2.06
N PRO A 242 -4.49 -11.33 -1.28
CA PRO A 242 -3.89 -12.36 -0.44
C PRO A 242 -3.51 -13.61 -1.26
N ASP A 243 -2.66 -13.42 -2.27
CA ASP A 243 -2.27 -14.46 -3.23
C ASP A 243 -1.02 -15.24 -2.82
N LEU A 244 -0.24 -14.69 -1.89
CA LEU A 244 1.01 -15.30 -1.42
C LEU A 244 0.69 -16.44 -0.43
N ARG A 245 1.52 -17.50 -0.48
CA ARG A 245 1.35 -18.70 0.35
C ARG A 245 2.59 -19.07 1.15
N THR A 246 3.75 -18.52 0.79
CA THR A 246 5.01 -18.82 1.45
C THR A 246 5.79 -17.55 1.81
N PRO A 247 6.62 -17.59 2.87
CA PRO A 247 7.54 -16.49 3.19
C PRO A 247 8.51 -16.17 2.04
N GLU A 248 8.90 -17.17 1.27
CA GLU A 248 9.79 -17.00 0.11
C GLU A 248 9.10 -16.21 -1.01
N GLU A 249 7.82 -16.46 -1.28
CA GLU A 249 7.05 -15.66 -2.24
C GLU A 249 6.96 -14.20 -1.78
N ALA A 250 6.70 -13.96 -0.48
CA ALA A 250 6.66 -12.61 0.07
C ALA A 250 8.01 -11.88 -0.10
N ARG A 251 9.12 -12.56 0.21
CA ARG A 251 10.47 -12.04 0.02
C ARG A 251 10.75 -11.69 -1.44
N LEU A 252 10.45 -12.61 -2.36
CA LEU A 252 10.66 -12.42 -3.79
C LEU A 252 9.80 -11.28 -4.36
N PHE A 253 8.56 -11.14 -3.87
CA PHE A 253 7.68 -10.03 -4.26
C PHE A 253 8.30 -8.69 -3.85
N MET A 254 8.74 -8.56 -2.60
CA MET A 254 9.39 -7.36 -2.09
C MET A 254 10.66 -7.01 -2.87
N GLU A 255 11.52 -7.99 -3.15
CA GLU A 255 12.72 -7.79 -3.95
C GLU A 255 12.40 -7.35 -5.39
N LYS A 256 11.41 -7.97 -6.02
CA LYS A 256 10.98 -7.60 -7.37
C LYS A 256 10.43 -6.18 -7.40
N LEU A 257 9.56 -5.84 -6.44
CA LEU A 257 8.99 -4.50 -6.33
C LEU A 257 10.06 -3.45 -6.12
N ARG A 258 11.01 -3.70 -5.20
CA ARG A 258 12.16 -2.85 -4.96
C ARG A 258 12.97 -2.58 -6.24
N ARG A 259 13.28 -3.63 -7.01
CA ARG A 259 14.00 -3.48 -8.28
C ARG A 259 13.22 -2.65 -9.30
N ILE A 260 11.91 -2.81 -9.36
CA ILE A 260 11.04 -2.00 -10.22
C ILE A 260 11.12 -0.53 -9.82
N PHE A 261 10.93 -0.20 -8.54
CA PHE A 261 10.91 1.18 -8.07
C PHE A 261 12.25 1.89 -8.22
N LEU A 262 13.36 1.18 -8.00
CA LEU A 262 14.71 1.66 -8.33
C LEU A 262 14.86 1.94 -9.83
N ALA A 263 14.43 1.01 -10.68
CA ALA A 263 14.59 1.12 -12.14
C ALA A 263 13.79 2.28 -12.75
N ILE A 264 12.60 2.57 -12.23
CA ILE A 264 11.76 3.70 -12.68
C ILE A 264 12.10 5.03 -11.97
N GLY A 265 13.02 4.99 -11.02
CA GLY A 265 13.59 6.19 -10.38
C GLY A 265 12.59 6.95 -9.50
N ILE A 266 11.74 6.26 -8.73
CA ILE A 266 10.78 6.90 -7.82
C ILE A 266 11.20 6.83 -6.35
N SER A 267 12.06 5.87 -6.00
CA SER A 267 12.58 5.69 -4.66
C SER A 267 13.95 5.02 -4.73
N ASP A 268 14.76 5.20 -3.71
CA ASP A 268 16.02 4.49 -3.48
C ASP A 268 15.85 3.25 -2.58
N CYS A 269 14.61 3.02 -2.08
CA CYS A 269 14.17 1.85 -1.30
C CYS A 269 15.10 1.41 -0.16
#